data_48281365f30bfe03eaa5891679cf8310
#
_entry.id   48281365f30bfe03eaa5891679cf8310
#
_cell.length_a   1.000
_cell.length_b   1.000
_cell.length_c   1.000
_cell.angle_alpha   90.00
_cell.angle_beta   90.00
_cell.angle_gamma   90.00
#
_symmetry.space_group_name_H-M   'P 1'
#
loop_
_entity.id
_entity.type
_entity.pdbx_description
1 polymer ?
#
loop_
_entity_poly.entity_id
_entity_poly.type
_entity_poly.pdbx_seq_one_letter_code
_entity_poly.pdbx_strand_id
1 'polypeptide(L)'
;NTDMIFNIPEQSLDILSENLKSVIKLQPEHISSYSLTVEKGTMLYKNVSNGKVVMPDEELDYKMYKITSSIMSDSGYHQYEASNYAKKNKECLHNLHYWNLDPYIAFGPSAHGYDGKKRWWNHRSLNLYLSILKENKLPIKNSEILSTKNKFNEMIMNGLRTSKGINIKRLNNVKKLINIDQKIKKWPQLIIEKEYLKLKDNDFLLLDEITADLFVV
;
A
#
# COMPACT_ATOMS: atom_id res chain seq x y z
N ASN A 1 -7.67 -14.75 6.27
CA ASN A 1 -7.79 -13.49 5.54
C ASN A 1 -9.01 -13.50 4.63
N THR A 2 -9.66 -12.35 4.47
CA THR A 2 -10.71 -12.10 3.48
C THR A 2 -10.40 -10.80 2.76
N ASP A 3 -10.48 -10.82 1.43
CA ASP A 3 -10.26 -9.64 0.61
C ASP A 3 -11.60 -9.07 0.16
N MET A 4 -11.76 -7.76 0.27
CA MET A 4 -12.90 -7.00 -0.22
C MET A 4 -12.43 -5.93 -1.19
N ILE A 5 -13.28 -5.64 -2.17
CA ILE A 5 -13.09 -4.51 -3.08
C ILE A 5 -14.34 -3.64 -2.98
N PHE A 6 -14.14 -2.35 -2.73
CA PHE A 6 -15.19 -1.34 -2.78
C PHE A 6 -14.92 -0.34 -3.90
N ASN A 7 -15.76 0.69 -4.04
CA ASN A 7 -15.69 1.65 -5.14
C ASN A 7 -15.91 0.98 -6.51
N ILE A 8 -16.73 -0.08 -6.54
CA ILE A 8 -17.14 -0.74 -7.78
C ILE A 8 -18.35 -0.01 -8.41
N PRO A 9 -18.51 -0.07 -9.73
CA PRO A 9 -19.67 0.53 -10.40
C PRO A 9 -21.00 0.16 -9.74
N GLU A 10 -21.92 1.11 -9.63
CA GLU A 10 -23.27 0.96 -9.07
C GLU A 10 -23.32 0.60 -7.56
N GLN A 11 -22.19 0.55 -6.86
CA GLN A 11 -22.18 0.28 -5.44
C GLN A 11 -22.66 1.50 -4.64
N SER A 12 -23.66 1.30 -3.78
CA SER A 12 -24.09 2.29 -2.80
C SER A 12 -23.40 2.07 -1.44
N LEU A 13 -23.49 3.08 -0.55
CA LEU A 13 -23.00 2.95 0.84
C LEU A 13 -23.74 1.85 1.61
N ASP A 14 -25.04 1.64 1.33
CA ASP A 14 -25.81 0.60 1.99
C ASP A 14 -25.35 -0.79 1.56
N ILE A 15 -25.14 -1.01 0.26
CA ILE A 15 -24.59 -2.26 -0.28
C ILE A 15 -23.22 -2.54 0.34
N LEU A 16 -22.32 -1.54 0.37
CA LEU A 16 -21.01 -1.70 0.99
C LEU A 16 -21.14 -2.06 2.47
N SER A 17 -22.00 -1.39 3.22
CA SER A 17 -22.22 -1.63 4.65
C SER A 17 -22.72 -3.06 4.92
N GLU A 18 -23.64 -3.56 4.12
CA GLU A 18 -24.15 -4.93 4.21
C GLU A 18 -23.08 -5.98 3.89
N ASN A 19 -22.25 -5.72 2.87
CA ASN A 19 -21.14 -6.57 2.50
C ASN A 19 -20.09 -6.64 3.63
N LEU A 20 -19.73 -5.49 4.22
CA LEU A 20 -18.81 -5.41 5.36
C LEU A 20 -19.34 -6.20 6.57
N LYS A 21 -20.61 -6.00 6.93
CA LYS A 21 -21.25 -6.76 8.01
C LYS A 21 -21.27 -8.26 7.75
N SER A 22 -21.47 -8.66 6.50
CA SER A 22 -21.47 -10.07 6.09
C SER A 22 -20.10 -10.72 6.24
N VAL A 23 -19.04 -10.01 5.83
CA VAL A 23 -17.64 -10.46 6.02
C VAL A 23 -17.29 -10.53 7.52
N ILE A 24 -17.63 -9.50 8.28
CA ILE A 24 -17.37 -9.44 9.73
C ILE A 24 -18.06 -10.59 10.47
N LYS A 25 -19.25 -11.02 10.04
CA LYS A 25 -19.96 -12.17 10.59
C LYS A 25 -19.15 -13.47 10.49
N LEU A 26 -18.28 -13.63 9.50
CA LEU A 26 -17.38 -14.77 9.35
C LEU A 26 -16.22 -14.76 10.34
N GLN A 27 -16.06 -13.67 11.09
CA GLN A 27 -15.03 -13.50 12.10
C GLN A 27 -13.57 -13.74 11.59
N PRO A 28 -13.20 -13.31 10.38
CA PRO A 28 -11.81 -13.47 9.92
C PRO A 28 -10.85 -12.75 10.89
N GLU A 29 -9.62 -13.21 10.96
CA GLU A 29 -8.58 -12.55 11.77
C GLU A 29 -8.01 -11.31 11.10
N HIS A 30 -8.11 -11.26 9.76
CA HIS A 30 -7.56 -10.21 8.91
C HIS A 30 -8.49 -9.93 7.72
N ILE A 31 -8.65 -8.67 7.35
CA ILE A 31 -9.45 -8.23 6.21
C ILE A 31 -8.62 -7.23 5.40
N SER A 32 -8.46 -7.50 4.10
CA SER A 32 -7.96 -6.51 3.15
C SER A 32 -9.15 -5.81 2.49
N SER A 33 -9.14 -4.49 2.42
CA SER A 33 -10.21 -3.71 1.79
C SER A 33 -9.59 -2.68 0.84
N TYR A 34 -9.83 -2.90 -0.47
CA TYR A 34 -9.21 -2.12 -1.54
C TYR A 34 -10.25 -1.27 -2.25
N SER A 35 -9.94 0.01 -2.49
CA SER A 35 -10.68 0.83 -3.46
C SER A 35 -10.31 0.40 -4.88
N LEU A 36 -11.31 0.16 -5.73
CA LEU A 36 -11.09 -0.25 -7.11
C LEU A 36 -10.47 0.88 -7.92
N THR A 37 -9.29 0.62 -8.46
CA THR A 37 -8.60 1.54 -9.38
C THR A 37 -8.78 1.08 -10.83
N VAL A 38 -9.09 2.03 -11.71
CA VAL A 38 -9.30 1.76 -13.15
C VAL A 38 -7.97 1.78 -13.89
N GLU A 39 -7.38 0.60 -14.10
CA GLU A 39 -6.06 0.44 -14.71
C GLU A 39 -6.12 0.47 -16.24
N LYS A 40 -5.23 1.26 -16.88
CA LYS A 40 -5.09 1.31 -18.35
C LYS A 40 -4.83 -0.08 -18.93
N GLY A 41 -5.47 -0.34 -20.08
CA GLY A 41 -5.32 -1.62 -20.79
C GLY A 41 -6.30 -2.71 -20.34
N THR A 42 -7.11 -2.45 -19.30
CA THR A 42 -8.19 -3.36 -18.87
C THR A 42 -9.48 -3.13 -19.63
N MET A 43 -10.37 -4.12 -19.60
CA MET A 43 -11.72 -3.97 -20.17
C MET A 43 -12.54 -2.91 -19.39
N LEU A 44 -12.36 -2.84 -18.08
CA LEU A 44 -13.00 -1.82 -17.24
C LEU A 44 -12.60 -0.41 -17.71
N TYR A 45 -11.29 -0.16 -17.88
CA TYR A 45 -10.79 1.12 -18.41
C TYR A 45 -11.45 1.48 -19.74
N LYS A 46 -11.53 0.52 -20.68
CA LYS A 46 -12.17 0.73 -21.98
C LYS A 46 -13.66 1.08 -21.85
N ASN A 47 -14.38 0.39 -20.96
CA ASN A 47 -15.81 0.62 -20.74
C ASN A 47 -16.07 1.99 -20.08
N VAL A 48 -15.25 2.37 -19.10
CA VAL A 48 -15.33 3.70 -18.46
C VAL A 48 -15.00 4.80 -19.46
N SER A 49 -13.91 4.66 -20.24
CA SER A 49 -13.52 5.65 -21.26
C SER A 49 -14.56 5.84 -22.37
N ASN A 50 -15.35 4.81 -22.65
CA ASN A 50 -16.42 4.85 -23.65
C ASN A 50 -17.81 5.23 -23.05
N GLY A 51 -17.87 5.58 -21.77
CA GLY A 51 -19.10 5.95 -21.08
C GLY A 51 -20.09 4.80 -20.86
N LYS A 52 -19.67 3.54 -21.06
CA LYS A 52 -20.50 2.34 -20.82
C LYS A 52 -20.62 1.97 -19.35
N VAL A 53 -19.66 2.37 -18.54
CA VAL A 53 -19.61 2.16 -17.10
C VAL A 53 -19.28 3.49 -16.44
N VAL A 54 -20.03 3.83 -15.40
CA VAL A 54 -19.78 5.01 -14.56
C VAL A 54 -19.22 4.53 -13.24
N MET A 55 -18.05 5.07 -12.87
CA MET A 55 -17.46 4.83 -11.56
C MET A 55 -18.10 5.75 -10.50
N PRO A 56 -18.13 5.36 -9.23
CA PRO A 56 -18.40 6.28 -8.15
C PRO A 56 -17.52 7.53 -8.25
N ASP A 57 -18.07 8.69 -7.91
CA ASP A 57 -17.31 9.92 -7.86
C ASP A 57 -16.37 9.98 -6.62
N GLU A 58 -15.51 10.97 -6.58
CA GLU A 58 -14.53 11.13 -5.48
C GLU A 58 -15.22 11.31 -4.12
N GLU A 59 -16.38 11.96 -4.07
CA GLU A 59 -17.13 12.16 -2.83
C GLU A 59 -17.69 10.84 -2.30
N LEU A 60 -18.20 9.99 -3.17
CA LEU A 60 -18.73 8.68 -2.82
C LEU A 60 -17.60 7.71 -2.43
N ASP A 61 -16.45 7.71 -3.14
CA ASP A 61 -15.27 6.93 -2.77
C ASP A 61 -14.75 7.33 -1.38
N TYR A 62 -14.67 8.64 -1.10
CA TYR A 62 -14.34 9.15 0.23
C TYR A 62 -15.29 8.62 1.32
N LYS A 63 -16.60 8.67 1.08
CA LYS A 63 -17.61 8.17 2.02
C LYS A 63 -17.48 6.66 2.20
N MET A 64 -17.21 5.91 1.13
CA MET A 64 -16.97 4.46 1.18
C MET A 64 -15.75 4.11 2.03
N TYR A 65 -14.65 4.85 1.86
CA TYR A 65 -13.46 4.67 2.70
C TYR A 65 -13.78 4.95 4.18
N LYS A 66 -14.44 6.07 4.49
CA LYS A 66 -14.77 6.45 5.88
C LYS A 66 -15.70 5.45 6.56
N ILE A 67 -16.74 5.00 5.87
CA ILE A 67 -17.68 4.01 6.44
C ILE A 67 -17.00 2.65 6.63
N THR A 68 -16.11 2.26 5.72
CA THR A 68 -15.32 1.03 5.85
C THR A 68 -14.46 1.09 7.10
N SER A 69 -13.69 2.17 7.29
CA SER A 69 -12.84 2.34 8.46
C SER A 69 -13.64 2.35 9.77
N SER A 70 -14.79 3.03 9.80
CA SER A 70 -15.67 3.06 10.98
C SER A 70 -16.22 1.68 11.33
N ILE A 71 -16.84 0.98 10.37
CA ILE A 71 -17.44 -0.34 10.59
C ILE A 71 -16.38 -1.36 11.03
N MET A 72 -15.18 -1.33 10.44
CA MET A 72 -14.08 -2.20 10.82
C MET A 72 -13.62 -1.93 12.26
N SER A 73 -13.42 -0.66 12.61
CA SER A 73 -13.00 -0.24 13.95
C SER A 73 -14.03 -0.65 15.02
N ASP A 74 -15.33 -0.37 14.79
CA ASP A 74 -16.43 -0.72 15.69
C ASP A 74 -16.57 -2.24 15.88
N SER A 75 -16.07 -3.02 14.91
CA SER A 75 -16.07 -4.48 14.93
C SER A 75 -14.79 -5.10 15.51
N GLY A 76 -13.88 -4.28 16.05
CA GLY A 76 -12.66 -4.74 16.71
C GLY A 76 -11.48 -5.03 15.77
N TYR A 77 -11.54 -4.54 14.53
CA TYR A 77 -10.41 -4.56 13.61
C TYR A 77 -9.71 -3.20 13.62
N HIS A 78 -8.40 -3.21 13.76
CA HIS A 78 -7.60 -2.00 13.64
C HIS A 78 -6.94 -1.91 12.27
N GLN A 79 -6.98 -0.74 11.67
CA GLN A 79 -6.29 -0.46 10.41
C GLN A 79 -4.79 -0.30 10.70
N TYR A 80 -3.98 -1.30 10.35
CA TYR A 80 -2.54 -1.27 10.61
C TYR A 80 -1.73 -0.76 9.43
N GLU A 81 -2.33 -0.70 8.23
CA GLU A 81 -1.82 -0.02 7.04
C GLU A 81 -2.98 0.40 6.11
N ALA A 82 -2.68 1.11 5.05
CA ALA A 82 -3.67 1.82 4.21
C ALA A 82 -4.86 0.96 3.74
N SER A 83 -4.66 -0.32 3.45
CA SER A 83 -5.68 -1.21 2.88
C SER A 83 -6.01 -2.42 3.75
N ASN A 84 -5.32 -2.61 4.88
CA ASN A 84 -5.45 -3.83 5.67
C ASN A 84 -5.84 -3.57 7.13
N TYR A 85 -6.78 -4.39 7.57
CA TYR A 85 -7.36 -4.38 8.90
C TYR A 85 -7.15 -5.74 9.57
N ALA A 86 -6.84 -5.74 10.85
CA ALA A 86 -6.59 -6.99 11.58
C ALA A 86 -7.15 -6.93 13.01
N LYS A 87 -7.51 -8.09 13.57
CA LYS A 87 -7.65 -8.24 15.01
C LYS A 87 -6.28 -8.09 15.67
N LYS A 88 -6.25 -7.75 16.94
CA LYS A 88 -5.01 -7.56 17.70
C LYS A 88 -4.05 -8.76 17.52
N ASN A 89 -2.80 -8.47 17.15
CA ASN A 89 -1.74 -9.47 16.89
C ASN A 89 -2.03 -10.42 15.71
N LYS A 90 -2.86 -9.98 14.74
CA LYS A 90 -3.19 -10.75 13.54
C LYS A 90 -2.81 -10.01 12.26
N GLU A 91 -1.97 -8.99 12.37
CA GLU A 91 -1.41 -8.26 11.25
C GLU A 91 -0.60 -9.21 10.34
N CYS A 92 -0.68 -9.00 9.04
CA CYS A 92 0.09 -9.80 8.08
C CYS A 92 1.58 -9.44 8.16
N LEU A 93 2.38 -10.29 8.80
CA LEU A 93 3.83 -10.08 8.94
C LEU A 93 4.53 -9.96 7.60
N HIS A 94 4.07 -10.71 6.59
CA HIS A 94 4.61 -10.64 5.24
C HIS A 94 4.47 -9.24 4.65
N ASN A 95 3.29 -8.61 4.78
CA ASN A 95 3.08 -7.23 4.34
C ASN A 95 3.96 -6.26 5.12
N LEU A 96 4.04 -6.42 6.44
CA LEU A 96 4.85 -5.57 7.29
C LEU A 96 6.36 -5.63 6.94
N HIS A 97 6.87 -6.79 6.51
CA HIS A 97 8.25 -6.89 6.01
C HIS A 97 8.49 -6.00 4.78
N TYR A 98 7.55 -5.94 3.83
CA TYR A 98 7.65 -5.02 2.68
C TYR A 98 7.60 -3.55 3.13
N TRP A 99 6.65 -3.19 3.99
CA TRP A 99 6.51 -1.82 4.46
C TRP A 99 7.71 -1.35 5.31
N ASN A 100 8.37 -2.27 5.99
CA ASN A 100 9.61 -2.00 6.75
C ASN A 100 10.86 -1.93 5.86
N LEU A 101 10.76 -2.26 4.58
CA LEU A 101 11.91 -2.42 3.67
C LEU A 101 12.89 -3.52 4.14
N ASP A 102 12.37 -4.59 4.71
CA ASP A 102 13.17 -5.74 5.08
C ASP A 102 13.62 -6.51 3.82
N PRO A 103 14.78 -7.19 3.83
CA PRO A 103 15.20 -8.02 2.72
C PRO A 103 14.20 -9.14 2.39
N TYR A 104 14.00 -9.42 1.10
CA TYR A 104 13.14 -10.50 0.63
C TYR A 104 13.65 -11.13 -0.66
N ILE A 105 13.27 -12.39 -0.91
CA ILE A 105 13.71 -13.20 -2.04
C ILE A 105 12.62 -13.24 -3.12
N ALA A 106 13.06 -13.25 -4.39
CA ALA A 106 12.20 -13.32 -5.56
C ALA A 106 11.92 -14.77 -5.98
N PHE A 107 10.71 -15.27 -5.83
CA PHE A 107 10.25 -16.56 -6.35
C PHE A 107 9.19 -16.36 -7.43
N GLY A 108 9.40 -16.95 -8.60
CA GLY A 108 8.47 -16.92 -9.71
C GLY A 108 8.80 -15.88 -10.79
N PRO A 109 8.11 -15.95 -11.96
CA PRO A 109 8.22 -14.97 -13.04
C PRO A 109 7.79 -13.57 -12.56
N SER A 110 8.48 -12.54 -13.04
CA SER A 110 8.29 -11.13 -12.65
C SER A 110 8.50 -10.82 -11.17
N ALA A 111 8.80 -11.80 -10.30
CA ALA A 111 9.00 -11.53 -8.89
C ALA A 111 10.22 -10.63 -8.66
N HIS A 112 10.09 -9.74 -7.69
CA HIS A 112 11.15 -8.84 -7.25
C HIS A 112 11.80 -9.39 -5.98
N GLY A 113 13.11 -9.15 -5.82
CA GLY A 113 13.85 -9.42 -4.59
C GLY A 113 14.64 -8.19 -4.16
N TYR A 114 14.97 -8.12 -2.89
CA TYR A 114 15.69 -7.01 -2.28
C TYR A 114 16.59 -7.50 -1.14
N ASP A 115 17.84 -7.03 -1.08
CA ASP A 115 18.83 -7.43 -0.06
C ASP A 115 19.22 -6.30 0.92
N GLY A 116 18.48 -5.18 0.89
CA GLY A 116 18.80 -3.98 1.67
C GLY A 116 19.62 -2.93 0.91
N LYS A 117 20.19 -3.28 -0.25
CA LYS A 117 20.97 -2.38 -1.12
C LYS A 117 20.58 -2.48 -2.57
N LYS A 118 20.41 -3.70 -3.05
CA LYS A 118 20.15 -4.07 -4.43
C LYS A 118 18.75 -4.62 -4.56
N ARG A 119 18.02 -4.17 -5.55
CA ARG A 119 16.77 -4.77 -6.00
C ARG A 119 17.03 -5.50 -7.31
N TRP A 120 16.38 -6.63 -7.51
CA TRP A 120 16.39 -7.38 -8.77
C TRP A 120 15.00 -7.87 -9.08
N TRP A 121 14.78 -8.25 -10.34
CA TRP A 121 13.52 -8.87 -10.79
C TRP A 121 13.79 -9.97 -11.80
N ASN A 122 12.95 -10.99 -11.72
CA ASN A 122 13.03 -12.16 -12.57
C ASN A 122 12.42 -11.91 -13.96
N HIS A 123 12.74 -12.78 -14.92
CA HIS A 123 12.12 -12.76 -16.23
C HIS A 123 10.61 -12.95 -16.12
N ARG A 124 9.82 -12.19 -16.92
CA ARG A 124 8.37 -12.27 -16.96
C ARG A 124 7.83 -13.53 -17.63
N SER A 125 8.50 -14.00 -18.67
CA SER A 125 8.11 -15.21 -19.41
C SER A 125 8.30 -16.44 -18.54
N LEU A 126 7.24 -17.21 -18.29
CA LEU A 126 7.31 -18.46 -17.55
C LEU A 126 8.26 -19.46 -18.21
N ASN A 127 8.18 -19.60 -19.53
CA ASN A 127 9.04 -20.54 -20.27
C ASN A 127 10.53 -20.18 -20.13
N LEU A 128 10.87 -18.90 -20.27
CA LEU A 128 12.25 -18.43 -20.10
C LEU A 128 12.72 -18.58 -18.64
N TYR A 129 11.86 -18.24 -17.67
CA TYR A 129 12.13 -18.46 -16.25
C TYR A 129 12.47 -19.92 -15.95
N LEU A 130 11.64 -20.85 -16.44
CA LEU A 130 11.85 -22.28 -16.24
C LEU A 130 13.09 -22.81 -16.98
N SER A 131 13.38 -22.33 -18.20
CA SER A 131 14.57 -22.77 -18.96
C SER A 131 15.86 -22.38 -18.25
N ILE A 132 15.94 -21.16 -17.70
CA ILE A 132 17.11 -20.69 -16.95
C ILE A 132 17.31 -21.50 -15.67
N LEU A 133 16.23 -21.80 -14.95
CA LEU A 133 16.30 -22.65 -13.74
C LEU A 133 16.77 -24.07 -14.03
N LYS A 134 16.36 -24.67 -15.18
CA LYS A 134 16.86 -25.99 -15.63
C LYS A 134 18.38 -26.01 -15.87
N GLU A 135 18.96 -24.86 -16.17
CA GLU A 135 20.41 -24.68 -16.29
C GLU A 135 21.10 -24.38 -14.95
N ASN A 136 20.39 -24.49 -13.82
CA ASN A 136 20.87 -24.13 -12.48
C ASN A 136 21.36 -22.67 -12.37
N LYS A 137 20.76 -21.76 -13.14
CA LYS A 137 21.04 -20.31 -13.09
C LYS A 137 19.89 -19.55 -12.43
N LEU A 138 20.22 -18.41 -11.82
CA LEU A 138 19.20 -17.51 -11.29
C LEU A 138 18.48 -16.81 -12.46
N PRO A 139 17.14 -16.82 -12.49
CA PRO A 139 16.35 -16.29 -13.60
C PRO A 139 16.18 -14.77 -13.53
N ILE A 140 17.21 -14.07 -13.09
CA ILE A 140 17.23 -12.62 -12.93
C ILE A 140 17.32 -11.94 -14.30
N LYS A 141 16.32 -11.12 -14.62
CA LYS A 141 16.30 -10.29 -15.82
C LYS A 141 17.20 -9.07 -15.70
N ASN A 142 17.09 -8.37 -14.58
CA ASN A 142 17.85 -7.15 -14.33
C ASN A 142 17.89 -6.82 -12.83
N SER A 143 18.70 -5.84 -12.47
CA SER A 143 18.86 -5.39 -11.09
C SER A 143 19.31 -3.93 -11.04
N GLU A 144 19.04 -3.26 -9.91
CA GLU A 144 19.46 -1.89 -9.63
C GLU A 144 20.02 -1.76 -8.22
N ILE A 145 20.96 -0.85 -8.03
CA ILE A 145 21.41 -0.45 -6.69
C ILE A 145 20.66 0.82 -6.32
N LEU A 146 19.92 0.76 -5.23
CA LEU A 146 19.13 1.91 -4.78
C LEU A 146 20.06 3.03 -4.29
N SER A 147 19.94 4.19 -4.92
CA SER A 147 20.59 5.43 -4.47
C SER A 147 20.05 5.85 -3.09
N THR A 148 20.77 6.74 -2.40
CA THR A 148 20.30 7.32 -1.12
C THR A 148 18.92 8.00 -1.29
N LYS A 149 18.72 8.69 -2.41
CA LYS A 149 17.46 9.33 -2.79
C LYS A 149 16.33 8.31 -2.96
N ASN A 150 16.57 7.22 -3.71
CA ASN A 150 15.58 6.18 -3.92
C ASN A 150 15.19 5.50 -2.60
N LYS A 151 16.19 5.19 -1.76
CA LYS A 151 15.94 4.63 -0.41
C LYS A 151 15.10 5.56 0.46
N PHE A 152 15.36 6.87 0.38
CA PHE A 152 14.55 7.85 1.10
C PHE A 152 13.10 7.84 0.60
N ASN A 153 12.88 7.95 -0.72
CA ASN A 153 11.55 7.97 -1.31
C ASN A 153 10.77 6.69 -0.99
N GLU A 154 11.40 5.52 -1.05
CA GLU A 154 10.78 4.26 -0.64
C GLU A 154 10.46 4.21 0.85
N MET A 155 11.32 4.77 1.70
CA MET A 155 11.05 4.86 3.13
C MET A 155 9.82 5.72 3.43
N ILE A 156 9.67 6.84 2.72
CA ILE A 156 8.47 7.70 2.81
C ILE A 156 7.23 6.94 2.32
N MET A 157 7.29 6.39 1.11
CA MET A 157 6.17 5.68 0.48
C MET A 157 5.66 4.52 1.32
N ASN A 158 6.56 3.66 1.77
CA ASN A 158 6.19 2.45 2.52
C ASN A 158 5.88 2.75 3.99
N GLY A 159 6.63 3.65 4.61
CA GLY A 159 6.49 3.91 6.02
C GLY A 159 5.23 4.69 6.39
N LEU A 160 4.87 5.73 5.61
CA LEU A 160 3.64 6.48 5.84
C LEU A 160 2.38 5.66 5.55
N ARG A 161 2.50 4.58 4.82
CA ARG A 161 1.43 3.63 4.55
C ARG A 161 0.99 2.86 5.79
N THR A 162 1.80 2.83 6.84
CA THR A 162 1.52 2.07 8.07
C THR A 162 1.06 2.96 9.22
N SER A 163 0.20 2.44 10.09
CA SER A 163 -0.24 3.13 11.32
C SER A 163 0.91 3.44 12.28
N LYS A 164 1.99 2.67 12.19
CA LYS A 164 3.22 2.88 12.97
C LYS A 164 4.02 4.07 12.45
N GLY A 165 4.05 4.28 11.13
CA GLY A 165 4.83 5.32 10.50
C GLY A 165 6.33 5.02 10.39
N ILE A 166 7.13 6.05 10.15
CA ILE A 166 8.57 6.01 9.90
C ILE A 166 9.32 6.43 11.15
N ASN A 167 10.24 5.61 11.62
CA ASN A 167 11.13 6.03 12.71
C ASN A 167 12.04 7.17 12.25
N ILE A 168 11.98 8.31 12.95
CA ILE A 168 12.74 9.54 12.60
C ILE A 168 14.25 9.30 12.57
N LYS A 169 14.77 8.40 13.40
CA LYS A 169 16.19 8.07 13.38
C LYS A 169 16.62 7.48 12.03
N ARG A 170 15.74 6.71 11.37
CA ARG A 170 16.01 6.21 10.01
C ARG A 170 16.05 7.34 8.99
N LEU A 171 15.24 8.38 9.16
CA LEU A 171 15.23 9.57 8.30
C LEU A 171 16.45 10.46 8.53
N ASN A 172 17.06 10.46 9.72
CA ASN A 172 18.19 11.34 10.07
C ASN A 172 19.39 11.18 9.12
N ASN A 173 19.64 9.97 8.63
CA ASN A 173 20.72 9.70 7.68
C ASN A 173 20.49 10.35 6.30
N VAL A 174 19.27 10.83 6.04
CA VAL A 174 18.83 11.37 4.75
C VAL A 174 18.21 12.76 4.90
N LYS A 175 18.06 13.29 6.13
CA LYS A 175 17.48 14.62 6.43
C LYS A 175 18.10 15.78 5.62
N LYS A 176 19.35 15.61 5.19
CA LYS A 176 20.04 16.61 4.34
C LYS A 176 19.40 16.76 2.97
N LEU A 177 18.55 15.82 2.54
CA LEU A 177 17.95 15.82 1.20
C LEU A 177 16.67 16.66 1.14
N ILE A 178 15.92 16.76 2.24
CA ILE A 178 14.72 17.60 2.33
C ILE A 178 14.62 18.27 3.70
N ASN A 179 13.99 19.45 3.73
CA ASN A 179 13.59 20.09 4.98
C ASN A 179 12.28 19.48 5.47
N ILE A 180 12.38 18.35 6.20
CA ILE A 180 11.21 17.60 6.66
C ILE A 180 10.33 18.44 7.60
N ASP A 181 10.94 19.31 8.42
CA ASP A 181 10.20 20.15 9.37
C ASP A 181 9.30 21.15 8.63
N GLN A 182 9.76 21.69 7.50
CA GLN A 182 8.95 22.57 6.65
C GLN A 182 7.81 21.80 5.97
N LYS A 183 8.08 20.59 5.51
CA LYS A 183 7.07 19.72 4.87
C LYS A 183 5.98 19.27 5.87
N ILE A 184 6.35 18.94 7.10
CA ILE A 184 5.38 18.61 8.17
C ILE A 184 4.47 19.83 8.45
N LYS A 185 5.02 21.05 8.46
CA LYS A 185 4.20 22.25 8.65
C LYS A 185 3.18 22.47 7.52
N LYS A 186 3.52 22.07 6.29
CA LYS A 186 2.60 22.13 5.14
C LYS A 186 1.44 21.15 5.27
N TRP A 187 1.68 20.00 5.91
CA TRP A 187 0.72 18.90 6.00
C TRP A 187 0.27 18.69 7.45
N PRO A 188 -0.85 19.31 7.90
CA PRO A 188 -1.38 19.11 9.26
C PRO A 188 -1.71 17.66 9.60
N GLN A 189 -1.86 16.82 8.57
CA GLN A 189 -2.08 15.37 8.69
C GLN A 189 -0.83 14.62 9.11
N LEU A 190 0.37 15.19 8.95
CA LEU A 190 1.62 14.58 9.40
C LEU A 190 1.89 14.96 10.86
N ILE A 191 2.09 13.96 11.68
CA ILE A 191 2.45 14.15 13.10
C ILE A 191 3.70 13.34 13.45
N ILE A 192 4.41 13.83 14.45
CA ILE A 192 5.50 13.09 15.08
C ILE A 192 5.00 12.62 16.45
N GLU A 193 4.91 11.31 16.61
CA GLU A 193 4.56 10.68 17.88
C GLU A 193 5.59 9.64 18.27
N LYS A 194 6.16 9.73 19.48
CA LYS A 194 7.14 8.76 20.02
C LYS A 194 8.26 8.40 19.03
N GLU A 195 8.90 9.39 18.41
CA GLU A 195 9.97 9.19 17.41
C GLU A 195 9.49 8.62 16.05
N TYR A 196 8.18 8.57 15.77
CA TYR A 196 7.65 8.14 14.48
C TYR A 196 6.94 9.29 13.78
N LEU A 197 7.29 9.50 12.51
CA LEU A 197 6.52 10.34 11.58
C LEU A 197 5.42 9.48 10.98
N LYS A 198 4.18 9.86 11.18
CA LYS A 198 3.02 9.10 10.71
C LYS A 198 1.85 10.01 10.32
N LEU A 199 0.85 9.43 9.67
CA LEU A 199 -0.42 10.11 9.43
C LEU A 199 -1.26 10.15 10.71
N LYS A 200 -1.81 11.32 11.00
CA LYS A 200 -2.71 11.56 12.14
C LYS A 200 -3.97 10.68 11.98
N ASP A 201 -4.39 10.07 13.08
CA ASP A 201 -5.61 9.25 13.16
C ASP A 201 -5.69 8.11 12.12
N ASN A 202 -4.52 7.69 11.55
CA ASN A 202 -4.42 6.72 10.46
C ASN A 202 -5.28 7.11 9.23
N ASP A 203 -5.42 8.40 8.96
CA ASP A 203 -6.15 8.87 7.79
C ASP A 203 -5.28 8.79 6.53
N PHE A 204 -5.41 7.67 5.82
CA PHE A 204 -4.62 7.37 4.61
C PHE A 204 -5.20 7.99 3.32
N LEU A 205 -6.26 8.79 3.40
CA LEU A 205 -6.90 9.37 2.21
C LEU A 205 -5.97 10.24 1.38
N LEU A 206 -5.15 11.05 2.03
CA LEU A 206 -4.18 11.93 1.38
C LEU A 206 -2.77 11.30 1.31
N LEU A 207 -2.66 9.98 1.54
CA LEU A 207 -1.36 9.29 1.59
C LEU A 207 -0.53 9.54 0.34
N ASP A 208 -1.12 9.38 -0.84
CA ASP A 208 -0.40 9.48 -2.12
C ASP A 208 0.05 10.91 -2.41
N GLU A 209 -0.78 11.92 -2.14
CA GLU A 209 -0.43 13.34 -2.30
C GLU A 209 0.68 13.75 -1.35
N ILE A 210 0.55 13.39 -0.07
CA ILE A 210 1.56 13.68 0.95
C ILE A 210 2.88 13.00 0.59
N THR A 211 2.82 11.74 0.20
CA THR A 211 3.99 10.95 -0.18
C THR A 211 4.69 11.57 -1.40
N ALA A 212 3.94 11.93 -2.43
CA ALA A 212 4.48 12.57 -3.64
C ALA A 212 5.15 13.91 -3.33
N ASP A 213 4.54 14.75 -2.47
CA ASP A 213 5.14 16.03 -2.05
C ASP A 213 6.43 15.85 -1.22
N LEU A 214 6.53 14.77 -0.47
CA LEU A 214 7.71 14.46 0.34
C LEU A 214 8.87 13.87 -0.47
N PHE A 215 8.63 13.39 -1.68
CA PHE A 215 9.69 12.81 -2.51
C PHE A 215 10.77 13.83 -2.85
N VAL A 216 12.00 13.33 -2.89
CA VAL A 216 13.15 14.04 -3.46
C VAL A 216 13.19 13.74 -4.94
N VAL A 217 13.14 14.79 -5.76
CA VAL A 217 13.18 14.71 -7.24
C VAL A 217 14.60 14.84 -7.77
#